data_4dd95e88ee6743c2b4bbbe049d64f31e
#
_entry.id   4dd95e88ee6743c2b4bbbe049d64f31e
#
_cell.length_a   1.000
_cell.length_b   1.000
_cell.length_c   1.000
_cell.angle_alpha   90.00
_cell.angle_beta   90.00
_cell.angle_gamma   90.00
#
_symmetry.space_group_name_H-M   'P 1'
#
loop_
_entity.id
_entity.type
_entity.pdbx_description
1 polymer ?
#
loop_
_entity_poly.entity_id
_entity_poly.type
_entity_poly.pdbx_seq_one_letter_code
_entity_poly.pdbx_strand_id
1 'polypeptide(L)' 'MPTISPSADLRNKYNEISEFCHEYSEPIFITRNGKGDLAVMSIED' A
#
# COMPACT_ATOMS: atom_id res chain seq x y z
N MET A 1 3.63 -10.57 7.28
CA MET A 1 4.16 -9.29 7.74
C MET A 1 3.64 -8.17 6.86
N PRO A 2 2.95 -7.21 7.42
CA PRO A 2 2.38 -6.15 6.58
C PRO A 2 3.46 -5.24 6.00
N THR A 3 3.23 -4.81 4.78
CA THR A 3 4.10 -3.86 4.12
C THR A 3 3.66 -2.45 4.48
N ILE A 4 4.60 -1.61 4.83
CA ILE A 4 4.33 -0.25 5.26
C ILE A 4 5.04 0.72 4.32
N SER A 5 4.34 1.71 3.82
CA SER A 5 4.89 2.70 2.91
C SER A 5 4.40 4.10 3.28
N PRO A 6 5.22 5.13 3.06
CA PRO A 6 4.76 6.50 3.29
C PRO A 6 3.73 6.92 2.25
N SER A 7 2.92 7.92 2.60
CA SER A 7 1.85 8.38 1.72
C SER A 7 2.37 8.89 0.37
N ALA A 8 3.58 9.43 0.34
CA ALA A 8 4.17 9.91 -0.91
C ALA A 8 4.35 8.78 -1.92
N ASP A 9 4.62 7.56 -1.46
CA ASP A 9 4.79 6.42 -2.36
C ASP A 9 3.48 6.06 -3.06
N LEU A 10 2.35 6.26 -2.41
CA LEU A 10 1.07 5.98 -3.04
C LEU A 10 0.87 6.83 -4.29
N ARG A 11 1.34 8.05 -4.26
CA ARG A 11 1.24 8.96 -5.40
C ARG A 11 2.32 8.68 -6.45
N ASN A 12 3.55 8.47 -6.00
CA ASN A 12 4.69 8.38 -6.91
C ASN A 12 4.95 6.96 -7.43
N LYS A 13 4.54 5.96 -6.68
CA LYS A 13 4.80 4.55 -7.01
C LYS A 13 3.51 3.74 -7.05
N TYR A 14 2.44 4.35 -7.51
CA TYR A 14 1.14 3.70 -7.54
C TYR A 14 1.18 2.36 -8.29
N ASN A 15 1.84 2.32 -9.45
CA ASN A 15 1.89 1.10 -10.24
C ASN A 15 2.56 -0.05 -9.49
N GLU A 16 3.64 0.25 -8.78
CA GLU A 16 4.33 -0.77 -8.00
C GLU A 16 3.48 -1.27 -6.85
N ILE A 17 2.78 -0.37 -6.19
CA ILE A 17 1.88 -0.72 -5.08
C ILE A 17 0.74 -1.58 -5.59
N SER A 18 0.16 -1.21 -6.72
CA SER A 18 -0.92 -1.97 -7.33
C SER A 18 -0.47 -3.38 -7.68
N GLU A 19 0.69 -3.51 -8.31
CA GLU A 19 1.22 -4.81 -8.67
C GLU A 19 1.48 -5.68 -7.45
N PHE A 20 2.01 -5.10 -6.39
CA PHE A 20 2.24 -5.83 -5.16
C PHE A 20 0.93 -6.36 -4.58
N CYS A 21 -0.09 -5.53 -4.51
CA CYS A 21 -1.37 -5.93 -3.95
C CYS A 21 -2.02 -7.05 -4.77
N HIS A 22 -1.89 -7.00 -6.10
CA HIS A 22 -2.46 -8.04 -6.96
C HIS A 22 -1.68 -9.34 -6.87
N GLU A 23 -0.36 -9.26 -6.80
CA GLU A 23 0.47 -10.45 -6.80
C GLU A 23 0.41 -11.21 -5.48
N TYR A 24 0.47 -10.50 -4.37
CA TYR A 24 0.57 -11.14 -3.06
C TYR A 24 -0.75 -11.17 -2.29
N SER A 25 -1.77 -10.49 -2.78
CA SER A 25 -3.07 -10.40 -2.11
C SER A 25 -2.95 -9.94 -0.66
N GLU A 26 -1.99 -9.05 -0.41
CA GLU A 26 -1.76 -8.50 0.91
C GLU A 26 -1.96 -6.99 0.90
N PRO A 27 -2.48 -6.42 1.98
CA PRO A 27 -2.62 -4.97 2.05
C PRO A 27 -1.29 -4.28 2.30
N ILE A 28 -1.18 -3.06 1.81
CA ILE A 28 -0.07 -2.17 2.13
C ILE A 28 -0.61 -1.08 3.03
N PHE A 29 0.02 -0.89 4.17
CA PHE A 29 -0.39 0.15 5.09
C PHE A 29 0.35 1.44 4.77
N ILE A 30 -0.42 2.50 4.55
CA ILE A 30 0.12 3.80 4.20
C ILE A 30 0.22 4.63 5.48
N THR A 31 1.39 5.21 5.71
CA THR A 31 1.61 6.04 6.87
C THR A 31 1.70 7.51 6.48
N ARG A 32 1.39 8.36 7.43
CA ARG A 32 1.49 9.79 7.26
C ARG A 32 2.06 10.37 8.56
N ASN A 33 3.17 11.09 8.44
CA ASN A 33 3.86 11.65 9.60
C ASN A 33 4.20 10.58 10.66
N GLY A 34 4.57 9.39 10.19
CA GLY A 34 4.95 8.30 11.07
C GLY A 34 3.80 7.55 11.71
N LYS A 35 2.56 7.86 11.31
CA LYS A 35 1.36 7.23 11.86
C LYS A 35 0.62 6.48 10.78
N GLY A 36 -0.02 5.37 11.14
CA GLY A 36 -0.87 4.65 10.21
C GLY A 36 -2.04 5.52 9.78
N ASP A 37 -2.27 5.57 8.47
CA ASP A 37 -3.32 6.42 7.90
C ASP A 37 -4.30 5.60 7.09
N LEU A 38 -3.81 4.83 6.11
CA LEU A 38 -4.67 4.08 5.19
C LEU A 38 -4.16 2.66 5.02
N ALA A 39 -5.05 1.80 4.56
CA ALA A 39 -4.67 0.48 4.07
C ALA A 39 -5.10 0.37 2.61
N VAL A 40 -4.20 -0.07 1.75
CA VAL A 40 -4.46 -0.23 0.32
C VAL A 40 -4.42 -1.71 -0.02
N MET A 41 -5.44 -2.19 -0.70
CA MET A 41 -5.51 -3.58 -1.11
C MET A 41 -6.23 -3.70 -2.45
N SER A 42 -6.01 -4.82 -3.14
CA SER A 42 -6.75 -5.07 -4.38
C SER A 42 -8.20 -5.41 -4.03
N ILE A 43 -9.09 -5.14 -4.96
CA ILE A 43 -10.52 -5.43 -4.75
C ILE A 43 -10.94 -6.77 -5.34
N GLU A 44 -9.98 -7.56 -5.79
CA GLU A 44 -10.29 -8.84 -6.42
C GLU A 44 -10.61 -9.95 -5.44
N ASP A 45 -10.41 -9.74 -4.19
CA ASP A 45 -10.66 -10.77 -3.17
C ASP A 45 -12.06 -10.67 -2.60
#